data_1ff225421f81c45175e169798ecabaf9
#
_entry.id   1ff225421f81c45175e169798ecabaf9
#
_cell.length_a   1.000
_cell.length_b   1.000
_cell.length_c   1.000
_cell.angle_alpha   90.00
_cell.angle_beta   90.00
_cell.angle_gamma   90.00
#
_symmetry.space_group_name_H-M   'P 1'
#
loop_
_entity.id
_entity.type
_entity.pdbx_description
1 polymer ?
#
loop_
_entity_poly.entity_id
_entity_poly.type
_entity_poly.pdbx_seq_one_letter_code
_entity_poly.pdbx_strand_id
1 'polypeptide(L)'
;MSGKSSFRFVLLGIALGALLAIAGCTVPVNVTLDPSGHPAYACGIPADARVTRVIDGDTIAVKTAGGREETVRILGIDTPETEEHGNWGTEYEGISDPSYLTAWGHRARNQTERLVKGKSVSLVTDCRAGERDRYGRLLAYVGVEGSDLGSLLLQEGYARVYTEESFEKKQQYLMLQSGAQLAGAGIWSAAKTPERPPGSPVSIASVQYDAPGDDRDNLNGEYVVLASDGPVNLSGWTIADNSGTIYTFGNVVIPPGDHVTLYIGSGTPSGTSLYWNLSAPLLGNDADAVTLRDPQGKAMAVYRWGQ
;
A
#
# COMPACT_ATOMS: atom_id res chain seq x y z
N MET A 1 -6.22 83.41 57.26
CA MET A 1 -5.54 82.08 57.34
C MET A 1 -5.63 81.40 56.00
N SER A 2 -4.48 81.20 55.52
CA SER A 2 -3.96 80.24 54.50
C SER A 2 -4.71 80.16 53.14
N GLY A 3 -4.09 80.83 52.20
CA GLY A 3 -4.31 80.67 50.78
C GLY A 3 -3.63 79.48 50.21
N LYS A 4 -4.13 78.97 49.16
CA LYS A 4 -3.33 78.13 48.20
C LYS A 4 -3.69 78.47 46.77
N SER A 5 -2.66 78.97 46.09
CA SER A 5 -2.54 79.19 44.68
C SER A 5 -2.63 77.90 43.93
N SER A 6 -3.38 77.83 42.82
CA SER A 6 -3.39 76.74 41.85
C SER A 6 -2.67 77.18 40.59
N PHE A 7 -1.50 76.56 40.40
CA PHE A 7 -0.77 76.63 39.13
C PHE A 7 -1.31 75.53 38.17
N ARG A 8 -1.79 75.91 37.02
CA ARG A 8 -2.13 75.01 35.90
C ARG A 8 -0.90 74.85 35.06
N PHE A 9 -0.37 73.62 35.03
CA PHE A 9 0.60 73.24 34.00
C PHE A 9 -0.15 72.64 32.84
N VAL A 10 0.02 73.19 31.68
CA VAL A 10 -0.36 72.63 30.38
C VAL A 10 0.80 71.73 29.96
N LEU A 11 0.57 70.44 29.92
CA LEU A 11 1.51 69.46 29.39
C LEU A 11 1.12 69.19 27.90
N LEU A 12 2.00 69.65 27.04
CA LEU A 12 1.96 69.35 25.61
C LEU A 12 2.49 67.91 25.42
N GLY A 13 1.60 66.97 25.11
CA GLY A 13 1.94 65.58 24.87
C GLY A 13 2.47 65.43 23.46
N ILE A 14 3.80 65.20 23.32
CA ILE A 14 4.40 64.74 22.08
C ILE A 14 4.17 63.21 22.01
N ALA A 15 3.29 62.78 21.10
CA ALA A 15 3.13 61.36 20.79
C ALA A 15 4.33 60.88 19.96
N LEU A 16 5.28 60.20 20.58
CA LEU A 16 6.35 59.48 19.94
C LEU A 16 5.81 58.16 19.39
N GLY A 17 5.49 58.09 18.10
CA GLY A 17 5.10 56.86 17.44
C GLY A 17 6.30 55.91 17.36
N ALA A 18 6.30 54.88 18.22
CA ALA A 18 7.21 53.79 18.12
C ALA A 18 6.86 52.91 16.88
N LEU A 19 7.62 53.04 15.83
CA LEU A 19 7.63 52.12 14.68
C LEU A 19 8.18 50.79 15.14
N LEU A 20 7.33 49.78 15.47
CA LEU A 20 7.79 48.42 15.69
C LEU A 20 8.19 47.82 14.33
N ALA A 21 9.46 47.86 14.01
CA ALA A 21 10.03 47.04 12.95
C ALA A 21 10.01 45.57 13.41
N ILE A 22 9.06 44.78 12.90
CA ILE A 22 9.08 43.32 13.07
C ILE A 22 10.21 42.84 12.14
N ALA A 23 11.38 42.64 12.73
CA ALA A 23 12.46 41.93 12.08
C ALA A 23 11.97 40.48 11.87
N GLY A 24 11.56 40.15 10.65
CA GLY A 24 11.30 38.80 10.25
C GLY A 24 12.61 37.99 10.37
N CYS A 25 12.77 37.24 11.45
CA CYS A 25 13.78 36.19 11.52
C CYS A 25 13.41 35.15 10.47
N THR A 26 13.97 35.26 9.29
CA THR A 26 14.08 34.13 8.38
C THR A 26 15.07 33.15 8.98
N VAL A 27 14.55 32.15 9.70
CA VAL A 27 15.36 31.02 10.11
C VAL A 27 15.83 30.33 8.83
N PRO A 28 17.14 30.21 8.56
CA PRO A 28 17.59 29.47 7.41
C PRO A 28 17.15 28.03 7.59
N VAL A 29 16.26 27.55 6.74
CA VAL A 29 15.91 26.14 6.67
C VAL A 29 17.16 25.45 6.11
N ASN A 30 17.93 24.81 6.97
CA ASN A 30 19.03 23.94 6.54
C ASN A 30 18.39 22.73 5.84
N VAL A 31 18.30 22.79 4.53
CA VAL A 31 17.90 21.64 3.71
C VAL A 31 19.08 20.69 3.70
N THR A 32 18.96 19.56 4.39
CA THR A 32 19.90 18.44 4.24
C THR A 32 19.72 17.87 2.83
N LEU A 33 20.82 17.73 2.10
CA LEU A 33 20.78 17.07 0.79
C LEU A 33 21.22 15.62 0.95
N ASP A 34 20.61 14.74 0.17
CA ASP A 34 21.07 13.36 0.00
C ASP A 34 22.39 13.33 -0.79
N PRO A 35 23.10 12.18 -0.89
CA PRO A 35 24.34 12.08 -1.64
C PRO A 35 24.24 12.44 -3.14
N SER A 36 23.02 12.46 -3.69
CA SER A 36 22.73 12.81 -5.09
C SER A 36 22.36 14.29 -5.26
N GLY A 37 22.42 15.08 -4.16
CA GLY A 37 22.11 16.51 -4.17
C GLY A 37 20.62 16.84 -4.11
N HIS A 38 19.78 15.86 -3.77
CA HIS A 38 18.34 16.06 -3.57
C HIS A 38 18.05 16.38 -2.09
N PRO A 39 16.96 17.12 -1.76
CA PRO A 39 16.55 17.29 -0.37
C PRO A 39 16.26 15.92 0.24
N ALA A 40 16.84 15.67 1.40
CA ALA A 40 16.52 14.49 2.18
C ALA A 40 15.15 14.66 2.84
N TYR A 41 14.31 13.65 2.70
CA TYR A 41 13.02 13.56 3.37
C TYR A 41 13.17 12.76 4.66
N ALA A 42 12.79 13.34 5.80
CA ALA A 42 12.76 12.59 7.04
C ALA A 42 11.64 11.54 6.98
N CYS A 43 11.98 10.27 7.14
CA CYS A 43 11.01 9.17 7.05
C CYS A 43 9.88 9.32 8.08
N GLY A 44 8.67 9.02 7.68
CA GLY A 44 7.47 9.16 8.52
C GLY A 44 6.98 10.59 8.74
N ILE A 45 7.70 11.60 8.23
CA ILE A 45 7.30 13.01 8.38
C ILE A 45 6.63 13.49 7.09
N PRO A 46 5.37 13.99 7.18
CA PRO A 46 4.66 14.49 6.01
C PRO A 46 5.35 15.74 5.41
N ALA A 47 5.43 15.76 4.08
CA ALA A 47 5.87 16.92 3.30
C ALA A 47 4.79 17.32 2.30
N ASP A 48 4.36 18.58 2.32
CA ASP A 48 3.32 19.07 1.41
C ASP A 48 3.89 19.36 0.03
N ALA A 49 3.14 18.96 -1.00
CA ALA A 49 3.45 19.22 -2.40
C ALA A 49 2.17 19.42 -3.21
N ARG A 50 2.31 19.99 -4.41
CA ARG A 50 1.21 20.14 -5.36
C ARG A 50 1.47 19.29 -6.60
N VAL A 51 0.51 18.46 -6.98
CA VAL A 51 0.63 17.64 -8.19
C VAL A 51 0.56 18.52 -9.43
N THR A 52 1.58 18.43 -10.27
CA THR A 52 1.69 19.18 -11.54
C THR A 52 1.32 18.30 -12.73
N ARG A 53 1.64 16.99 -12.68
CA ARG A 53 1.38 16.05 -13.76
C ARG A 53 1.28 14.62 -13.21
N VAL A 54 0.44 13.80 -13.81
CA VAL A 54 0.43 12.35 -13.64
C VAL A 54 1.23 11.74 -14.80
N ILE A 55 2.24 10.98 -14.50
CA ILE A 55 3.13 10.34 -15.48
C ILE A 55 2.54 8.97 -15.84
N ASP A 56 2.25 8.17 -14.82
CA ASP A 56 1.63 6.86 -14.92
C ASP A 56 0.65 6.63 -13.77
N GLY A 57 0.04 5.46 -13.68
CA GLY A 57 -0.94 5.16 -12.63
C GLY A 57 -0.36 5.27 -11.21
N ASP A 58 0.91 4.97 -11.04
CA ASP A 58 1.63 4.99 -9.77
C ASP A 58 2.78 6.00 -9.71
N THR A 59 2.91 6.85 -10.71
CA THR A 59 4.00 7.84 -10.79
C THR A 59 3.46 9.24 -11.10
N ILE A 60 3.76 10.19 -10.23
CA ILE A 60 3.31 11.58 -10.33
C ILE A 60 4.49 12.56 -10.29
N ALA A 61 4.36 13.69 -10.94
CA ALA A 61 5.24 14.84 -10.76
C ALA A 61 4.57 15.85 -9.83
N VAL A 62 5.34 16.36 -8.88
CA VAL A 62 4.86 17.32 -7.89
C VAL A 62 5.79 18.52 -7.79
N LYS A 63 5.27 19.62 -7.29
CA LYS A 63 6.03 20.79 -6.90
C LYS A 63 5.96 20.94 -5.38
N THR A 64 7.11 20.89 -4.72
CA THR A 64 7.21 21.04 -3.27
C THR A 64 6.94 22.48 -2.84
N ALA A 65 6.73 22.71 -1.55
CA ALA A 65 6.55 24.05 -0.98
C ALA A 65 7.75 25.00 -1.29
N GLY A 66 8.95 24.44 -1.44
CA GLY A 66 10.15 25.18 -1.87
C GLY A 66 10.21 25.49 -3.37
N GLY A 67 9.18 25.14 -4.14
CA GLY A 67 9.08 25.42 -5.58
C GLY A 67 9.81 24.42 -6.48
N ARG A 68 10.42 23.38 -5.92
CA ARG A 68 11.16 22.35 -6.64
C ARG A 68 10.23 21.26 -7.20
N GLU A 69 10.55 20.76 -8.37
CA GLU A 69 9.88 19.62 -8.97
C GLU A 69 10.51 18.31 -8.49
N GLU A 70 9.66 17.34 -8.12
CA GLU A 70 10.01 15.97 -7.76
C GLU A 70 9.17 14.98 -8.56
N THR A 71 9.77 13.87 -8.95
CA THR A 71 9.03 12.70 -9.44
C THR A 71 8.85 11.73 -8.30
N VAL A 72 7.61 11.38 -7.99
CA VAL A 72 7.21 10.49 -6.90
C VAL A 72 6.68 9.20 -7.49
N ARG A 73 7.28 8.07 -7.10
CA ARG A 73 6.76 6.73 -7.27
C ARG A 73 5.95 6.40 -6.02
N ILE A 74 4.66 6.11 -6.17
CA ILE A 74 3.80 5.77 -5.02
C ILE A 74 4.30 4.46 -4.41
N LEU A 75 4.73 4.53 -3.17
CA LEU A 75 5.38 3.43 -2.48
C LEU A 75 4.43 2.25 -2.27
N GLY A 76 4.93 1.05 -2.57
CA GLY A 76 4.28 -0.21 -2.25
C GLY A 76 3.18 -0.65 -3.21
N ILE A 77 2.93 0.09 -4.29
CA ILE A 77 1.99 -0.31 -5.34
C ILE A 77 2.66 -0.35 -6.71
N ASP A 78 2.03 -1.07 -7.63
CA ASP A 78 2.43 -1.16 -9.02
C ASP A 78 1.18 -1.20 -9.90
N THR A 79 1.13 -0.31 -10.90
CA THR A 79 0.04 -0.29 -11.87
C THR A 79 0.52 -0.86 -13.20
N PRO A 80 -0.35 -1.47 -14.02
CA PRO A 80 0.06 -1.88 -15.35
C PRO A 80 0.60 -0.67 -16.14
N GLU A 81 1.59 -0.95 -16.98
CA GLU A 81 2.18 0.05 -17.85
C GLU A 81 1.21 0.48 -18.97
N THR A 82 1.35 1.70 -19.45
CA THR A 82 0.56 2.23 -20.57
C THR A 82 1.02 1.74 -21.94
N GLU A 83 2.11 0.97 -21.99
CA GLU A 83 2.69 0.38 -23.19
C GLU A 83 2.85 -1.13 -23.04
N GLU A 84 2.54 -1.91 -24.10
CA GLU A 84 2.54 -3.38 -24.03
C GLU A 84 3.89 -3.99 -23.62
N HIS A 85 4.99 -3.43 -24.10
CA HIS A 85 6.32 -3.96 -23.81
C HIS A 85 6.76 -3.75 -22.35
N GLY A 86 6.02 -2.97 -21.57
CA GLY A 86 6.22 -2.79 -20.13
C GLY A 86 5.42 -3.77 -19.28
N ASN A 87 4.47 -4.51 -19.86
CA ASN A 87 3.60 -5.43 -19.12
C ASN A 87 4.05 -6.88 -19.30
N TRP A 88 4.48 -7.50 -18.22
CA TRP A 88 4.91 -8.90 -18.22
C TRP A 88 3.79 -9.79 -17.70
N GLY A 89 3.49 -10.88 -18.39
CA GLY A 89 2.38 -11.78 -18.07
C GLY A 89 2.48 -12.51 -16.71
N THR A 90 3.56 -12.28 -15.95
CA THR A 90 3.78 -12.86 -14.62
C THR A 90 3.60 -11.86 -13.48
N GLU A 91 3.38 -10.57 -13.79
CA GLU A 91 3.29 -9.51 -12.76
C GLU A 91 1.95 -9.45 -12.05
N TYR A 92 0.89 -9.84 -12.76
CA TYR A 92 -0.49 -9.80 -12.24
C TYR A 92 -1.06 -11.21 -12.24
N GLU A 93 -1.25 -11.74 -11.04
CA GLU A 93 -1.69 -13.10 -10.83
C GLU A 93 -2.94 -13.48 -11.64
N GLY A 94 -2.82 -14.55 -12.42
CA GLY A 94 -3.90 -15.04 -13.28
C GLY A 94 -4.18 -14.19 -14.52
N ILE A 95 -3.38 -13.18 -14.82
CA ILE A 95 -3.56 -12.26 -15.95
C ILE A 95 -2.28 -12.22 -16.77
N SER A 96 -2.30 -12.83 -17.95
CA SER A 96 -1.13 -12.93 -18.84
C SER A 96 -1.25 -12.17 -20.16
N ASP A 97 -2.37 -11.45 -20.39
CA ASP A 97 -2.60 -10.70 -21.64
C ASP A 97 -2.03 -9.28 -21.52
N PRO A 98 -0.91 -8.95 -22.22
CA PRO A 98 -0.31 -7.63 -22.17
C PRO A 98 -1.24 -6.52 -22.67
N SER A 99 -2.07 -6.80 -23.70
CA SER A 99 -3.00 -5.81 -24.24
C SER A 99 -4.10 -5.45 -23.21
N TYR A 100 -4.57 -6.45 -22.45
CA TYR A 100 -5.50 -6.24 -21.34
C TYR A 100 -4.86 -5.40 -20.24
N LEU A 101 -3.63 -5.72 -19.84
CA LEU A 101 -2.88 -4.96 -18.84
C LEU A 101 -2.65 -3.52 -19.30
N THR A 102 -2.24 -3.30 -20.55
CA THR A 102 -2.07 -1.97 -21.14
C THR A 102 -3.35 -1.12 -21.08
N ALA A 103 -4.50 -1.73 -21.40
CA ALA A 103 -5.77 -1.05 -21.27
C ALA A 103 -6.06 -0.62 -19.82
N TRP A 104 -5.66 -1.45 -18.86
CA TRP A 104 -5.79 -1.10 -17.42
C TRP A 104 -4.73 -0.10 -16.98
N GLY A 105 -3.52 -0.08 -17.53
CA GLY A 105 -2.54 0.96 -17.31
C GLY A 105 -3.08 2.35 -17.63
N HIS A 106 -3.69 2.50 -18.80
CA HIS A 106 -4.37 3.73 -19.17
C HIS A 106 -5.51 4.11 -18.20
N ARG A 107 -6.30 3.13 -17.73
CA ARG A 107 -7.36 3.37 -16.75
C ARG A 107 -6.81 3.79 -15.40
N ALA A 108 -5.74 3.12 -14.92
CA ALA A 108 -5.07 3.46 -13.67
C ALA A 108 -4.51 4.88 -13.71
N ARG A 109 -3.81 5.25 -14.78
CA ARG A 109 -3.32 6.61 -14.98
C ARG A 109 -4.46 7.64 -14.95
N ASN A 110 -5.56 7.39 -15.67
CA ASN A 110 -6.72 8.28 -15.68
C ASN A 110 -7.38 8.38 -14.29
N GLN A 111 -7.41 7.28 -13.52
CA GLN A 111 -7.93 7.28 -12.16
C GLN A 111 -7.04 8.11 -11.24
N THR A 112 -5.74 7.91 -11.29
CA THR A 112 -4.78 8.74 -10.53
C THR A 112 -4.92 10.21 -10.91
N GLU A 113 -5.06 10.51 -12.21
CA GLU A 113 -5.25 11.90 -12.67
C GLU A 113 -6.53 12.53 -12.09
N ARG A 114 -7.64 11.81 -12.06
CA ARG A 114 -8.90 12.29 -11.44
C ARG A 114 -8.73 12.57 -9.95
N LEU A 115 -7.99 11.71 -9.25
CA LEU A 115 -7.84 11.82 -7.82
C LEU A 115 -6.90 12.95 -7.39
N VAL A 116 -5.83 13.23 -8.15
CA VAL A 116 -4.75 14.11 -7.64
C VAL A 116 -4.36 15.29 -8.53
N LYS A 117 -4.75 15.35 -9.80
CA LYS A 117 -4.28 16.41 -10.70
C LYS A 117 -4.62 17.80 -10.18
N GLY A 118 -3.61 18.64 -10.05
CA GLY A 118 -3.74 20.02 -9.57
C GLY A 118 -4.08 20.15 -8.09
N LYS A 119 -4.16 19.03 -7.33
CA LYS A 119 -4.42 19.06 -5.89
C LYS A 119 -3.11 19.18 -5.08
N SER A 120 -3.26 19.60 -3.83
CA SER A 120 -2.23 19.46 -2.81
C SER A 120 -2.26 18.05 -2.26
N VAL A 121 -1.08 17.48 -2.04
CA VAL A 121 -0.88 16.13 -1.52
C VAL A 121 0.14 16.17 -0.40
N SER A 122 0.04 15.22 0.51
CA SER A 122 1.03 14.96 1.55
C SER A 122 1.89 13.77 1.13
N LEU A 123 3.20 13.93 1.13
CA LEU A 123 4.17 12.89 0.82
C LEU A 123 4.79 12.38 2.12
N VAL A 124 4.76 11.06 2.34
CA VAL A 124 5.36 10.44 3.53
C VAL A 124 6.29 9.32 3.09
N THR A 125 7.59 9.49 3.34
CA THR A 125 8.59 8.44 3.09
C THR A 125 8.56 7.41 4.21
N ASP A 126 8.91 6.16 3.91
CA ASP A 126 8.86 5.04 4.83
C ASP A 126 10.26 4.74 5.39
N CYS A 127 10.35 4.46 6.70
CA CYS A 127 11.64 4.16 7.34
C CYS A 127 12.18 2.75 7.01
N ARG A 128 11.36 1.87 6.45
CA ARG A 128 11.75 0.52 6.03
C ARG A 128 12.13 0.45 4.56
N ALA A 129 11.60 1.37 3.75
CA ALA A 129 11.93 1.50 2.34
C ALA A 129 13.11 2.45 2.12
N GLY A 130 13.75 2.36 0.96
CA GLY A 130 14.67 3.40 0.50
C GLY A 130 13.94 4.73 0.30
N GLU A 131 14.66 5.85 0.43
CA GLU A 131 14.08 7.17 0.13
C GLU A 131 13.77 7.32 -1.37
N ARG A 132 14.65 6.75 -2.22
CA ARG A 132 14.55 6.83 -3.68
C ARG A 132 14.83 5.48 -4.33
N ASP A 133 14.23 5.28 -5.48
CA ASP A 133 14.53 4.13 -6.31
C ASP A 133 15.81 4.34 -7.16
N ARG A 134 16.18 3.31 -7.93
CA ARG A 134 17.36 3.34 -8.83
C ARG A 134 17.29 4.40 -9.93
N TYR A 135 16.11 4.97 -10.18
CA TYR A 135 15.91 6.03 -11.17
C TYR A 135 15.89 7.43 -10.53
N GLY A 136 16.11 7.52 -9.22
CA GLY A 136 16.09 8.77 -8.45
C GLY A 136 14.69 9.29 -8.12
N ARG A 137 13.61 8.51 -8.37
CA ARG A 137 12.25 8.89 -8.00
C ARG A 137 12.07 8.76 -6.50
N LEU A 138 11.42 9.73 -5.88
CA LEU A 138 11.08 9.68 -4.45
C LEU A 138 10.07 8.57 -4.20
N LEU A 139 10.34 7.68 -3.26
CA LEU A 139 9.43 6.64 -2.79
C LEU A 139 8.61 7.18 -1.62
N ALA A 140 7.32 7.41 -1.84
CA ALA A 140 6.45 7.96 -0.78
C ALA A 140 5.01 7.47 -0.87
N TYR A 141 4.37 7.34 0.27
CA TYR A 141 2.92 7.31 0.36
C TYR A 141 2.37 8.68 0.00
N VAL A 142 1.28 8.70 -0.73
CA VAL A 142 0.65 9.95 -1.21
C VAL A 142 -0.71 10.10 -0.54
N GLY A 143 -0.81 11.05 0.38
CA GLY A 143 -2.07 11.43 1.00
C GLY A 143 -2.80 12.51 0.18
N VAL A 144 -4.07 12.30 -0.13
CA VAL A 144 -4.93 13.26 -0.83
C VAL A 144 -6.30 13.32 -0.17
N GLU A 145 -6.74 14.52 0.22
CA GLU A 145 -8.06 14.73 0.84
C GLU A 145 -8.34 13.78 2.04
N GLY A 146 -7.31 13.47 2.83
CA GLY A 146 -7.38 12.59 4.00
C GLY A 146 -7.34 11.09 3.68
N SER A 147 -7.21 10.70 2.41
CA SER A 147 -7.12 9.32 1.97
C SER A 147 -5.71 8.99 1.47
N ASP A 148 -5.32 7.72 1.58
CA ASP A 148 -4.09 7.18 1.01
C ASP A 148 -4.36 6.76 -0.44
N LEU A 149 -3.67 7.39 -1.40
CA LEU A 149 -3.85 7.13 -2.82
C LEU A 149 -3.53 5.67 -3.20
N GLY A 150 -2.46 5.10 -2.63
CA GLY A 150 -2.12 3.68 -2.85
C GLY A 150 -3.24 2.75 -2.40
N SER A 151 -3.81 3.01 -1.22
CA SER A 151 -4.96 2.23 -0.71
C SER A 151 -6.18 2.33 -1.63
N LEU A 152 -6.49 3.52 -2.16
CA LEU A 152 -7.62 3.70 -3.08
C LEU A 152 -7.42 2.91 -4.38
N LEU A 153 -6.22 2.99 -4.97
CA LEU A 153 -5.90 2.30 -6.23
C LEU A 153 -5.93 0.77 -6.06
N LEU A 154 -5.44 0.25 -4.93
CA LEU A 154 -5.50 -1.18 -4.62
C LEU A 154 -6.93 -1.66 -4.40
N GLN A 155 -7.72 -0.94 -3.60
CA GLN A 155 -9.10 -1.30 -3.28
C GLN A 155 -10.00 -1.32 -4.51
N GLU A 156 -9.77 -0.40 -5.45
CA GLU A 156 -10.51 -0.32 -6.71
C GLU A 156 -9.95 -1.25 -7.81
N GLY A 157 -8.86 -1.96 -7.52
CA GLY A 157 -8.22 -2.90 -8.45
C GLY A 157 -7.51 -2.23 -9.62
N TYR A 158 -6.94 -1.04 -9.44
CA TYR A 158 -6.09 -0.38 -10.44
C TYR A 158 -4.61 -0.71 -10.29
N ALA A 159 -4.22 -1.29 -9.15
CA ALA A 159 -2.84 -1.62 -8.84
C ALA A 159 -2.74 -3.00 -8.18
N ARG A 160 -1.55 -3.60 -8.25
CA ARG A 160 -1.10 -4.68 -7.38
C ARG A 160 -0.19 -4.13 -6.28
N VAL A 161 0.05 -4.92 -5.25
CA VAL A 161 1.09 -4.63 -4.28
C VAL A 161 2.46 -4.95 -4.87
N TYR A 162 3.40 -4.02 -4.77
CA TYR A 162 4.79 -4.25 -5.13
C TYR A 162 5.48 -4.99 -3.98
N THR A 163 5.61 -6.31 -4.10
CA THR A 163 6.08 -7.18 -3.01
C THR A 163 7.58 -7.28 -2.89
N GLU A 164 8.33 -6.84 -3.91
CA GLU A 164 9.77 -6.94 -4.04
C GLU A 164 10.53 -6.05 -3.04
N GLU A 165 9.84 -5.11 -2.39
CA GLU A 165 10.40 -4.22 -1.38
C GLU A 165 9.71 -4.37 -0.02
N SER A 166 10.44 -4.01 1.05
CA SER A 166 9.89 -3.94 2.39
C SER A 166 9.37 -2.54 2.68
N PHE A 167 8.14 -2.42 3.17
CA PHE A 167 7.53 -1.14 3.56
C PHE A 167 6.48 -1.38 4.66
N GLU A 168 6.16 -0.35 5.43
CA GLU A 168 5.36 -0.47 6.65
C GLU A 168 3.92 -0.92 6.38
N LYS A 169 3.28 -0.37 5.33
CA LYS A 169 1.89 -0.66 4.99
C LYS A 169 1.70 -1.96 4.20
N LYS A 170 2.74 -2.78 3.99
CA LYS A 170 2.68 -3.96 3.12
C LYS A 170 1.50 -4.87 3.43
N GLN A 171 1.29 -5.22 4.70
CA GLN A 171 0.19 -6.09 5.11
C GLN A 171 -1.19 -5.46 4.82
N GLN A 172 -1.36 -4.20 5.15
CA GLN A 172 -2.59 -3.47 4.86
C GLN A 172 -2.89 -3.46 3.35
N TYR A 173 -1.88 -3.23 2.52
CA TYR A 173 -2.03 -3.18 1.06
C TYR A 173 -2.37 -4.54 0.47
N LEU A 174 -1.76 -5.62 0.95
CA LEU A 174 -2.11 -6.98 0.55
C LEU A 174 -3.57 -7.32 0.88
N MET A 175 -4.10 -6.84 2.00
CA MET A 175 -5.51 -7.01 2.35
C MET A 175 -6.44 -6.31 1.37
N LEU A 176 -6.12 -5.07 0.99
CA LEU A 176 -6.91 -4.31 0.02
C LEU A 176 -6.89 -4.97 -1.36
N GLN A 177 -5.72 -5.43 -1.81
CA GLN A 177 -5.58 -6.19 -3.05
C GLN A 177 -6.43 -7.47 -3.02
N SER A 178 -6.33 -8.25 -1.94
CA SER A 178 -7.12 -9.49 -1.79
C SER A 178 -8.62 -9.21 -1.85
N GLY A 179 -9.07 -8.13 -1.22
CA GLY A 179 -10.47 -7.69 -1.34
C GLY A 179 -10.87 -7.36 -2.78
N ALA A 180 -10.01 -6.66 -3.53
CA ALA A 180 -10.24 -6.33 -4.93
C ALA A 180 -10.25 -7.60 -5.83
N GLN A 181 -9.34 -8.54 -5.58
CA GLN A 181 -9.28 -9.84 -6.26
C GLN A 181 -10.56 -10.65 -6.05
N LEU A 182 -11.01 -10.76 -4.80
CA LEU A 182 -12.26 -11.45 -4.46
C LEU A 182 -13.49 -10.84 -5.14
N ALA A 183 -13.52 -9.52 -5.20
CA ALA A 183 -14.61 -8.79 -5.84
C ALA A 183 -14.52 -8.81 -7.39
N GLY A 184 -13.42 -9.32 -7.96
CA GLY A 184 -13.13 -9.19 -9.40
C GLY A 184 -13.08 -7.73 -9.83
N ALA A 185 -12.60 -6.83 -8.95
CA ALA A 185 -12.58 -5.40 -9.21
C ALA A 185 -11.41 -5.02 -10.12
N GLY A 186 -11.67 -4.08 -11.01
CA GLY A 186 -10.63 -3.50 -11.83
C GLY A 186 -9.89 -4.52 -12.71
N ILE A 187 -8.58 -4.55 -12.62
CA ILE A 187 -7.68 -5.49 -13.32
C ILE A 187 -8.10 -6.93 -13.07
N TRP A 188 -8.51 -7.25 -11.84
CA TRP A 188 -8.85 -8.58 -11.38
C TRP A 188 -10.13 -9.16 -12.00
N SER A 189 -10.87 -8.37 -12.78
CA SER A 189 -12.05 -8.86 -13.51
C SER A 189 -11.72 -9.91 -14.60
N ALA A 190 -10.45 -9.97 -15.06
CA ALA A 190 -9.97 -11.01 -15.96
C ALA A 190 -9.23 -12.14 -15.24
N ALA A 191 -8.89 -11.98 -13.96
CA ALA A 191 -8.24 -13.03 -13.19
C ALA A 191 -9.15 -14.25 -13.12
N LYS A 192 -8.58 -15.45 -13.25
CA LYS A 192 -9.33 -16.68 -13.00
C LYS A 192 -9.83 -16.61 -11.56
N THR A 193 -11.13 -16.53 -11.39
CA THR A 193 -11.74 -16.58 -10.06
C THR A 193 -11.32 -17.90 -9.39
N PRO A 194 -10.83 -17.88 -8.14
CA PRO A 194 -10.59 -19.12 -7.41
C PRO A 194 -11.80 -20.03 -7.51
N GLU A 195 -11.58 -21.32 -7.81
CA GLU A 195 -12.68 -22.28 -7.89
C GLU A 195 -13.36 -22.40 -6.52
N ARG A 196 -14.47 -21.70 -6.36
CA ARG A 196 -15.29 -21.76 -5.15
C ARG A 196 -16.57 -22.53 -5.47
N PRO A 197 -16.74 -23.71 -4.90
CA PRO A 197 -17.99 -24.46 -5.06
C PRO A 197 -19.20 -23.63 -4.61
N PRO A 198 -20.34 -23.71 -5.30
CA PRO A 198 -21.56 -23.00 -4.90
C PRO A 198 -21.92 -23.30 -3.44
N GLY A 199 -22.16 -22.25 -2.66
CA GLY A 199 -22.54 -22.36 -1.25
C GLY A 199 -21.34 -22.53 -0.29
N SER A 200 -20.10 -22.48 -0.75
CA SER A 200 -18.96 -22.39 0.17
C SER A 200 -18.95 -21.03 0.89
N PRO A 201 -18.85 -21.00 2.22
CA PRO A 201 -18.75 -19.74 2.96
C PRO A 201 -17.36 -19.11 2.91
N VAL A 202 -16.33 -19.86 2.49
CA VAL A 202 -14.92 -19.43 2.47
C VAL A 202 -14.35 -19.56 1.08
N SER A 203 -13.49 -18.63 0.70
CA SER A 203 -12.67 -18.67 -0.51
C SER A 203 -11.18 -18.61 -0.16
N ILE A 204 -10.32 -19.11 -1.05
CA ILE A 204 -8.90 -18.76 -1.07
C ILE A 204 -8.80 -17.49 -1.90
N ALA A 205 -8.56 -16.37 -1.23
CA ALA A 205 -8.55 -15.05 -1.85
C ALA A 205 -7.33 -14.84 -2.73
N SER A 206 -6.17 -15.24 -2.23
CA SER A 206 -4.90 -15.19 -2.95
C SER A 206 -3.92 -16.20 -2.38
N VAL A 207 -2.91 -16.51 -3.19
CA VAL A 207 -1.76 -17.32 -2.81
C VAL A 207 -0.51 -16.59 -3.28
N GLN A 208 0.38 -16.24 -2.35
CA GLN A 208 1.72 -15.77 -2.67
C GLN A 208 2.65 -16.99 -2.66
N TYR A 209 2.95 -17.50 -3.82
CA TYR A 209 3.73 -18.75 -3.99
C TYR A 209 5.21 -18.50 -4.32
N ASP A 210 5.56 -17.29 -4.76
CA ASP A 210 6.92 -16.87 -5.10
C ASP A 210 7.35 -15.77 -4.11
N ALA A 211 8.13 -16.16 -3.10
CA ALA A 211 8.63 -15.22 -2.11
C ALA A 211 9.71 -14.31 -2.70
N PRO A 212 9.76 -13.03 -2.34
CA PRO A 212 10.85 -12.17 -2.78
C PRO A 212 12.22 -12.69 -2.36
N GLY A 213 13.10 -12.98 -3.33
CA GLY A 213 14.44 -13.53 -3.12
C GLY A 213 14.48 -15.06 -3.20
N ASP A 214 15.30 -15.68 -2.36
CA ASP A 214 15.30 -17.15 -2.23
C ASP A 214 14.23 -17.55 -1.22
N ASP A 215 13.27 -18.37 -1.65
CA ASP A 215 12.14 -18.84 -0.81
C ASP A 215 12.61 -19.51 0.48
N ARG A 216 13.80 -20.16 0.44
CA ARG A 216 14.41 -20.80 1.62
C ARG A 216 14.83 -19.81 2.69
N ASP A 217 15.15 -18.59 2.31
CA ASP A 217 15.55 -17.51 3.20
C ASP A 217 14.35 -16.67 3.65
N ASN A 218 13.19 -16.80 2.96
CA ASN A 218 12.00 -15.99 3.18
C ASN A 218 10.70 -16.81 3.18
N LEU A 219 10.62 -17.85 4.02
CA LEU A 219 9.46 -18.74 4.08
C LEU A 219 8.13 -18.04 4.36
N ASN A 220 8.13 -16.89 5.05
CA ASN A 220 6.95 -16.07 5.27
C ASN A 220 6.63 -15.12 4.10
N GLY A 221 7.47 -15.11 3.06
CA GLY A 221 7.14 -14.55 1.76
C GLY A 221 6.10 -15.38 1.01
N GLU A 222 6.01 -16.70 1.31
CA GLU A 222 4.93 -17.56 0.85
C GLU A 222 3.77 -17.56 1.84
N TYR A 223 2.55 -17.37 1.36
CA TYR A 223 1.36 -17.39 2.21
C TYR A 223 0.07 -17.61 1.42
N VAL A 224 -0.99 -18.02 2.12
CA VAL A 224 -2.35 -18.19 1.60
C VAL A 224 -3.29 -17.28 2.36
N VAL A 225 -4.12 -16.52 1.65
CA VAL A 225 -5.17 -15.67 2.23
C VAL A 225 -6.52 -16.33 2.06
N LEU A 226 -7.21 -16.57 3.18
CA LEU A 226 -8.60 -17.06 3.22
C LEU A 226 -9.53 -15.91 3.56
N ALA A 227 -10.63 -15.77 2.84
CA ALA A 227 -11.65 -14.75 3.09
C ALA A 227 -13.04 -15.35 3.17
N SER A 228 -13.96 -14.64 3.83
CA SER A 228 -15.33 -15.11 4.04
C SER A 228 -16.33 -13.97 3.95
N ASP A 229 -17.48 -14.23 3.31
CA ASP A 229 -18.61 -13.29 3.23
C ASP A 229 -19.47 -13.29 4.51
N GLY A 230 -19.37 -14.34 5.31
CA GLY A 230 -20.09 -14.51 6.57
C GLY A 230 -19.16 -14.99 7.69
N PRO A 231 -19.60 -15.06 8.95
CA PRO A 231 -18.77 -15.56 10.04
C PRO A 231 -18.49 -17.06 9.82
N VAL A 232 -17.21 -17.46 9.76
CA VAL A 232 -16.81 -18.86 9.59
C VAL A 232 -15.81 -19.27 10.66
N ASN A 233 -16.12 -20.37 11.37
CA ASN A 233 -15.16 -21.02 12.25
C ASN A 233 -14.41 -22.09 11.47
N LEU A 234 -13.09 -21.93 11.33
CA LEU A 234 -12.21 -22.85 10.62
C LEU A 234 -11.76 -24.04 11.48
N SER A 235 -12.23 -24.20 12.69
CA SER A 235 -11.81 -25.31 13.57
C SER A 235 -11.99 -26.67 12.90
N GLY A 236 -10.88 -27.43 12.76
CA GLY A 236 -10.85 -28.73 12.10
C GLY A 236 -10.87 -28.68 10.56
N TRP A 237 -10.91 -27.51 9.96
CA TRP A 237 -10.68 -27.37 8.51
C TRP A 237 -9.22 -27.67 8.18
N THR A 238 -8.96 -28.03 6.95
CA THR A 238 -7.61 -28.31 6.45
C THR A 238 -7.33 -27.58 5.17
N ILE A 239 -6.07 -27.18 4.98
CA ILE A 239 -5.57 -26.74 3.69
C ILE A 239 -4.36 -27.60 3.32
N ALA A 240 -4.26 -27.99 2.06
CA ALA A 240 -3.19 -28.83 1.55
C ALA A 240 -2.73 -28.30 0.19
N ASP A 241 -1.42 -28.43 -0.07
CA ASP A 241 -0.83 -28.28 -1.40
C ASP A 241 -0.95 -29.57 -2.22
N ASN A 242 -0.45 -29.57 -3.46
CA ASN A 242 -0.43 -30.77 -4.32
C ASN A 242 0.53 -31.86 -3.83
N SER A 243 1.53 -31.54 -3.00
CA SER A 243 2.44 -32.54 -2.42
C SER A 243 1.77 -33.38 -1.35
N GLY A 244 0.61 -32.92 -0.85
CA GLY A 244 -0.14 -33.55 0.22
C GLY A 244 0.29 -33.07 1.62
N THR A 245 1.07 -32.00 1.73
CA THR A 245 1.38 -31.37 3.02
C THR A 245 0.14 -30.65 3.53
N ILE A 246 -0.28 -30.97 4.77
CA ILE A 246 -1.57 -30.51 5.30
C ILE A 246 -1.35 -29.60 6.52
N TYR A 247 -2.04 -28.45 6.54
CA TYR A 247 -2.28 -27.64 7.73
C TYR A 247 -3.70 -27.86 8.24
N THR A 248 -3.84 -28.05 9.54
CA THR A 248 -5.16 -28.13 10.20
C THR A 248 -5.40 -26.88 11.04
N PHE A 249 -6.48 -26.16 10.73
CA PHE A 249 -6.85 -24.96 11.46
C PHE A 249 -7.35 -25.32 12.88
N GLY A 250 -6.84 -24.57 13.87
CA GLY A 250 -7.35 -24.60 15.23
C GLY A 250 -8.64 -23.77 15.37
N ASN A 251 -8.90 -23.25 16.56
CA ASN A 251 -10.07 -22.41 16.81
C ASN A 251 -9.83 -20.98 16.26
N VAL A 252 -10.05 -20.83 14.96
CA VAL A 252 -9.93 -19.56 14.22
C VAL A 252 -11.27 -19.20 13.61
N VAL A 253 -11.71 -17.97 13.84
CA VAL A 253 -12.96 -17.44 13.24
C VAL A 253 -12.60 -16.31 12.29
N ILE A 254 -13.06 -16.41 11.05
CA ILE A 254 -13.04 -15.29 10.09
C ILE A 254 -14.34 -14.51 10.28
N PRO A 255 -14.29 -13.22 10.67
CA PRO A 255 -15.47 -12.37 10.70
C PRO A 255 -16.06 -12.13 9.30
N PRO A 256 -17.31 -11.68 9.19
CA PRO A 256 -17.91 -11.34 7.89
C PRO A 256 -17.11 -10.25 7.16
N GLY A 257 -16.75 -10.52 5.90
CA GLY A 257 -15.98 -9.58 5.07
C GLY A 257 -14.52 -9.41 5.48
N ASP A 258 -14.02 -10.27 6.36
CA ASP A 258 -12.63 -10.27 6.83
C ASP A 258 -11.86 -11.50 6.28
N HIS A 259 -10.59 -11.64 6.65
CA HIS A 259 -9.70 -12.67 6.13
C HIS A 259 -8.73 -13.15 7.20
N VAL A 260 -8.08 -14.28 6.94
CA VAL A 260 -6.91 -14.76 7.66
C VAL A 260 -5.79 -15.10 6.68
N THR A 261 -4.55 -14.83 7.06
CA THR A 261 -3.36 -15.16 6.28
C THR A 261 -2.62 -16.30 6.97
N LEU A 262 -2.37 -17.38 6.23
CA LEU A 262 -1.56 -18.50 6.66
C LEU A 262 -0.19 -18.41 6.00
N TYR A 263 0.82 -18.04 6.76
CA TYR A 263 2.22 -17.99 6.33
C TYR A 263 2.84 -19.39 6.38
N ILE A 264 3.72 -19.72 5.43
CA ILE A 264 4.36 -21.05 5.35
C ILE A 264 5.41 -21.23 6.44
N GLY A 265 6.21 -20.23 6.73
CA GLY A 265 7.24 -20.26 7.75
C GLY A 265 6.71 -20.19 9.18
N SER A 266 7.57 -19.79 10.10
CA SER A 266 7.29 -19.74 11.54
C SER A 266 7.00 -18.33 12.03
N GLY A 267 6.16 -18.24 13.07
CA GLY A 267 5.81 -16.98 13.73
C GLY A 267 4.89 -17.18 14.92
N THR A 268 4.51 -16.09 15.56
CA THR A 268 3.54 -16.09 16.65
C THR A 268 2.15 -15.76 16.09
N PRO A 269 1.19 -16.68 16.15
CA PRO A 269 -0.17 -16.42 15.68
C PRO A 269 -0.80 -15.23 16.40
N SER A 270 -1.44 -14.33 15.65
CA SER A 270 -2.14 -13.17 16.20
C SER A 270 -3.29 -12.78 15.29
N GLY A 271 -4.50 -12.66 15.84
CA GLY A 271 -5.67 -12.18 15.10
C GLY A 271 -5.86 -12.93 13.77
N THR A 272 -5.51 -12.27 12.66
CA THR A 272 -5.66 -12.78 11.29
C THR A 272 -4.39 -13.44 10.73
N SER A 273 -3.30 -13.53 11.50
CA SER A 273 -2.03 -14.12 11.07
C SER A 273 -1.83 -15.50 11.67
N LEU A 274 -1.66 -16.53 10.84
CA LEU A 274 -1.42 -17.91 11.18
C LEU A 274 -0.10 -18.37 10.58
N TYR A 275 0.49 -19.43 11.11
CA TYR A 275 1.78 -19.94 10.65
C TYR A 275 1.73 -21.46 10.51
N TRP A 276 2.15 -21.96 9.35
CA TRP A 276 2.25 -23.40 9.09
C TRP A 276 3.42 -24.05 9.84
N ASN A 277 4.43 -23.21 10.17
CA ASN A 277 5.64 -23.61 10.88
C ASN A 277 6.52 -24.61 10.11
N LEU A 278 6.56 -24.49 8.78
CA LEU A 278 7.47 -25.26 7.96
C LEU A 278 8.89 -24.68 8.00
N SER A 279 9.89 -25.53 7.73
CA SER A 279 11.30 -25.16 7.65
C SER A 279 11.85 -25.17 6.20
N ALA A 280 10.97 -25.35 5.23
CA ALA A 280 11.27 -25.32 3.80
C ALA A 280 10.10 -24.70 3.03
N PRO A 281 10.36 -24.13 1.84
CA PRO A 281 9.31 -23.67 0.92
C PRO A 281 8.32 -24.79 0.60
N LEU A 282 7.06 -24.44 0.40
CA LEU A 282 5.99 -25.40 0.14
C LEU A 282 5.38 -25.18 -1.25
N LEU A 283 5.15 -23.93 -1.62
CA LEU A 283 4.37 -23.58 -2.80
C LEU A 283 5.29 -23.55 -4.03
N GLY A 284 4.97 -24.33 -5.06
CA GLY A 284 5.81 -24.39 -6.27
C GLY A 284 5.69 -23.12 -7.11
N ASN A 285 6.82 -22.48 -7.46
CA ASN A 285 6.84 -21.21 -8.20
C ASN A 285 6.32 -21.35 -9.64
N ASP A 286 6.55 -22.49 -10.29
CA ASP A 286 6.14 -22.71 -11.68
C ASP A 286 4.66 -23.10 -11.78
N ALA A 287 4.22 -24.08 -10.99
CA ALA A 287 2.84 -24.57 -11.00
C ALA A 287 2.52 -25.38 -9.75
N ASP A 288 1.39 -25.07 -9.11
CA ASP A 288 0.90 -25.83 -7.97
C ASP A 288 -0.61 -25.55 -7.73
N ALA A 289 -1.16 -26.11 -6.64
CA ALA A 289 -2.50 -25.79 -6.16
C ALA A 289 -2.61 -25.97 -4.66
N VAL A 290 -3.44 -25.15 -4.04
CA VAL A 290 -3.87 -25.35 -2.65
C VAL A 290 -5.37 -25.65 -2.61
N THR A 291 -5.76 -26.59 -1.78
CA THR A 291 -7.15 -27.02 -1.59
C THR A 291 -7.56 -26.87 -0.13
N LEU A 292 -8.57 -26.04 0.12
CA LEU A 292 -9.22 -25.89 1.42
C LEU A 292 -10.37 -26.89 1.55
N ARG A 293 -10.41 -27.63 2.65
CA ARG A 293 -11.46 -28.62 2.94
C ARG A 293 -12.11 -28.37 4.29
N ASP A 294 -13.40 -28.64 4.38
CA ASP A 294 -14.13 -28.64 5.66
C ASP A 294 -13.73 -29.84 6.54
N PRO A 295 -14.21 -29.91 7.81
CA PRO A 295 -13.92 -31.05 8.70
C PRO A 295 -14.42 -32.41 8.20
N GLN A 296 -15.31 -32.43 7.22
CA GLN A 296 -15.82 -33.65 6.56
C GLN A 296 -14.97 -34.03 5.33
N GLY A 297 -13.92 -33.26 5.03
CA GLY A 297 -13.01 -33.49 3.91
C GLY A 297 -13.54 -33.01 2.55
N LYS A 298 -14.70 -32.33 2.53
CA LYS A 298 -15.26 -31.76 1.32
C LYS A 298 -14.43 -30.55 0.89
N ALA A 299 -14.05 -30.50 -0.39
CA ALA A 299 -13.36 -29.32 -0.94
C ALA A 299 -14.30 -28.10 -0.97
N MET A 300 -13.87 -27.03 -0.33
CA MET A 300 -14.62 -25.79 -0.17
C MET A 300 -14.03 -24.63 -0.98
N ALA A 301 -12.74 -24.69 -1.30
CA ALA A 301 -12.07 -23.81 -2.23
C ALA A 301 -10.83 -24.49 -2.80
N VAL A 302 -10.49 -24.15 -4.03
CA VAL A 302 -9.24 -24.56 -4.69
C VAL A 302 -8.64 -23.35 -5.38
N TYR A 303 -7.34 -23.21 -5.28
CA TYR A 303 -6.60 -22.17 -5.97
C TYR A 303 -5.46 -22.83 -6.75
N ARG A 304 -5.35 -22.56 -8.07
CA ARG A 304 -4.34 -23.14 -8.96
C ARG A 304 -3.61 -22.03 -9.70
N TRP A 305 -2.30 -22.23 -9.89
CA TRP A 305 -1.46 -21.35 -10.71
C TRP A 305 -0.56 -22.17 -11.64
N GLY A 306 0.06 -21.50 -12.62
CA GLY A 306 1.07 -22.10 -13.52
C GLY A 306 0.52 -23.09 -14.56
N GLN A 307 -0.76 -23.01 -14.96
CA GLN A 307 -1.35 -23.88 -16.01
C GLN A 307 -1.38 -23.18 -17.37
#